data_2c8ca97128882df368ead7842db4a3e7
#
_entry.id   2c8ca97128882df368ead7842db4a3e7
#
_cell.length_a   1.000
_cell.length_b   1.000
_cell.length_c   1.000
_cell.angle_alpha   90.00
_cell.angle_beta   90.00
_cell.angle_gamma   90.00
#
_symmetry.space_group_name_H-M   'P 1'
#
loop_
_entity.id
_entity.type
_entity.pdbx_description
1 polymer ?
#
loop_
_entity_poly.entity_id
_entity_poly.type
_entity_poly.pdbx_seq_one_letter_code
_entity_poly.pdbx_strand_id
1 'polypeptide(L)'
;MSLWKKEFTPMLLKEVDEVFDDENYLYEVKYDGIRVLVFVSNDSVVIKSRYGMDITKLFPELSCLSKMVNAKVIFDGEIIILDDGRVSFSKLQKRFHLKNKKTIDFLSKTNPVVFMCFDVLYENRDLINLSLLERKEILNNYEDNEVFVKSTYVYGKGSKLFEAIKSLDMEGIVAKRLDSKYLINERSDNWIKIKNYKSDDFLILGYINKENVISLVLGELLKGRIVYVGKVSLGKKRSLANKIMNMKEAKALIDIKDKDVIYVKPNVKCEVKYLERTSNGLLRQPFIP
;
A
#
# COMPACT_ATOMS: atom_id res chain seq x y z
N MET A 1 -7.62 22.52 20.56
CA MET A 1 -7.24 23.01 19.23
C MET A 1 -7.89 22.08 18.22
N SER A 2 -8.64 22.61 17.25
CA SER A 2 -9.36 21.83 16.23
C SER A 2 -8.38 21.04 15.36
N LEU A 3 -8.77 19.84 14.92
CA LEU A 3 -7.99 18.97 14.03
C LEU A 3 -7.60 19.67 12.72
N TRP A 4 -8.45 20.59 12.22
CA TRP A 4 -8.18 21.43 11.04
C TRP A 4 -6.87 22.24 11.13
N LYS A 5 -6.47 22.64 12.33
CA LYS A 5 -5.28 23.47 12.58
C LYS A 5 -4.08 22.67 13.12
N LYS A 6 -4.22 21.36 13.27
CA LYS A 6 -3.21 20.48 13.87
C LYS A 6 -2.46 19.74 12.77
N GLU A 7 -1.15 19.59 12.94
CA GLU A 7 -0.38 18.62 12.16
C GLU A 7 -0.50 17.24 12.79
N PHE A 8 -0.84 16.24 11.98
CA PHE A 8 -0.96 14.86 12.42
C PHE A 8 -0.75 13.90 11.25
N THR A 9 -0.44 12.66 11.56
CA THR A 9 -0.40 11.57 10.59
C THR A 9 -1.60 10.64 10.79
N PRO A 10 -2.06 9.93 9.75
CA PRO A 10 -3.24 9.10 9.86
C PRO A 10 -3.04 7.91 10.81
N MET A 11 -4.17 7.34 11.27
CA MET A 11 -4.22 6.07 12.00
C MET A 11 -3.54 4.95 11.22
N LEU A 12 -2.76 4.11 11.92
CA LEU A 12 -1.97 3.04 11.32
C LEU A 12 -2.71 1.70 11.41
N LEU A 13 -2.47 0.84 10.41
CA LEU A 13 -3.02 -0.51 10.34
C LEU A 13 -2.11 -1.52 11.06
N LYS A 14 -2.69 -2.42 11.85
CA LYS A 14 -2.03 -3.66 12.27
C LYS A 14 -2.08 -4.66 11.13
N GLU A 15 -1.07 -5.51 10.97
CA GLU A 15 -1.06 -6.58 9.98
C GLU A 15 -1.29 -7.92 10.66
N VAL A 16 -2.15 -8.75 10.06
CA VAL A 16 -2.33 -10.16 10.43
C VAL A 16 -2.27 -11.02 9.18
N ASP A 17 -1.89 -12.28 9.34
CA ASP A 17 -1.69 -13.22 8.23
C ASP A 17 -2.97 -13.93 7.81
N GLU A 18 -3.91 -14.11 8.74
CA GLU A 18 -5.14 -14.87 8.52
C GLU A 18 -6.35 -13.96 8.40
N VAL A 19 -7.20 -14.27 7.42
CA VAL A 19 -8.49 -13.63 7.27
C VAL A 19 -9.46 -14.17 8.32
N PHE A 20 -10.35 -13.31 8.78
CA PHE A 20 -11.38 -13.66 9.77
C PHE A 20 -12.72 -13.05 9.40
N ASP A 21 -13.80 -13.63 9.93
CA ASP A 21 -15.15 -13.10 9.90
C ASP A 21 -15.57 -12.68 11.30
N ASP A 22 -16.08 -11.45 11.45
CA ASP A 22 -16.54 -10.91 12.73
C ASP A 22 -17.58 -9.81 12.46
N GLU A 23 -18.78 -9.96 13.01
CA GLU A 23 -19.90 -9.02 12.84
C GLU A 23 -19.63 -7.62 13.43
N ASN A 24 -18.62 -7.49 14.31
CA ASN A 24 -18.18 -6.19 14.83
C ASN A 24 -17.25 -5.43 13.88
N TYR A 25 -16.96 -5.98 12.69
CA TYR A 25 -16.08 -5.37 11.70
C TYR A 25 -16.79 -5.15 10.36
N LEU A 26 -16.45 -4.05 9.71
CA LEU A 26 -16.59 -3.91 8.26
C LEU A 26 -15.26 -4.21 7.58
N TYR A 27 -15.34 -4.67 6.34
CA TYR A 27 -14.19 -5.04 5.52
C TYR A 27 -14.21 -4.26 4.22
N GLU A 28 -13.11 -3.60 3.91
CA GLU A 28 -12.89 -2.81 2.69
C GLU A 28 -11.78 -3.39 1.84
N VAL A 29 -11.80 -3.07 0.56
CA VAL A 29 -10.67 -3.35 -0.34
C VAL A 29 -9.46 -2.56 0.13
N LYS A 30 -8.30 -3.22 0.22
CA LYS A 30 -7.03 -2.54 0.40
C LYS A 30 -6.49 -2.13 -0.97
N TYR A 31 -6.67 -0.86 -1.29
CA TYR A 31 -6.13 -0.29 -2.53
C TYR A 31 -4.62 -0.11 -2.43
N ASP A 32 -3.93 -0.42 -3.51
CA ASP A 32 -2.48 -0.22 -3.64
C ASP A 32 -2.21 1.16 -4.26
N GLY A 33 -2.03 2.16 -3.41
CA GLY A 33 -1.92 3.54 -3.82
C GLY A 33 -1.02 4.38 -2.91
N ILE A 34 -1.36 5.64 -2.79
CA ILE A 34 -0.71 6.60 -1.87
C ILE A 34 -1.76 7.12 -0.91
N ARG A 35 -1.64 6.74 0.37
CA ARG A 35 -2.54 7.24 1.41
C ARG A 35 -2.31 8.71 1.68
N VAL A 36 -3.41 9.45 1.72
CA VAL A 36 -3.42 10.89 1.91
C VAL A 36 -4.52 11.34 2.87
N LEU A 37 -4.26 12.48 3.51
CA LEU A 37 -5.29 13.29 4.15
C LEU A 37 -5.60 14.45 3.22
N VAL A 38 -6.86 14.61 2.84
CA VAL A 38 -7.32 15.69 1.97
C VAL A 38 -8.11 16.69 2.78
N PHE A 39 -7.56 17.91 2.90
CA PHE A 39 -8.19 19.04 3.57
C PHE A 39 -8.93 19.85 2.52
N VAL A 40 -10.24 19.95 2.63
CA VAL A 40 -11.10 20.60 1.67
C VAL A 40 -11.86 21.73 2.33
N SER A 41 -11.91 22.89 1.68
CA SER A 41 -12.81 24.00 1.99
C SER A 41 -13.41 24.53 0.69
N ASN A 42 -14.37 25.46 0.76
CA ASN A 42 -14.99 26.06 -0.43
C ASN A 42 -13.98 26.65 -1.42
N ASP A 43 -12.81 27.10 -0.92
CA ASP A 43 -11.85 27.85 -1.71
C ASP A 43 -10.56 27.07 -2.00
N SER A 44 -10.33 25.95 -1.31
CA SER A 44 -9.03 25.27 -1.39
C SER A 44 -9.10 23.78 -1.11
N VAL A 45 -8.17 23.08 -1.74
CA VAL A 45 -7.86 21.67 -1.46
C VAL A 45 -6.38 21.56 -1.14
N VAL A 46 -6.04 20.95 -0.02
CA VAL A 46 -4.66 20.64 0.38
C VAL A 46 -4.54 19.14 0.60
N ILE A 47 -3.59 18.50 -0.07
CA ILE A 47 -3.36 17.06 -0.02
C ILE A 47 -2.07 16.80 0.72
N LYS A 48 -2.16 16.14 1.87
CA LYS A 48 -1.00 15.74 2.67
C LYS A 48 -0.77 14.23 2.55
N SER A 49 0.46 13.84 2.22
CA SER A 49 0.85 12.43 2.25
C SER A 49 0.76 11.85 3.67
N ARG A 50 0.84 10.53 3.79
CA ARG A 50 0.89 9.82 5.08
C ARG A 50 1.92 10.39 6.07
N TYR A 51 2.99 11.00 5.56
CA TYR A 51 4.07 11.58 6.37
C TYR A 51 3.97 13.09 6.55
N GLY A 52 2.80 13.69 6.21
CA GLY A 52 2.52 15.11 6.37
C GLY A 52 3.06 16.02 5.25
N MET A 53 3.73 15.47 4.24
CA MET A 53 4.26 16.26 3.12
C MET A 53 3.11 16.77 2.24
N ASP A 54 3.11 18.06 1.91
CA ASP A 54 2.17 18.63 0.95
C ASP A 54 2.51 18.18 -0.47
N ILE A 55 1.57 17.46 -1.06
CA ILE A 55 1.68 16.90 -2.42
C ILE A 55 0.57 17.41 -3.35
N THR A 56 -0.10 18.48 -2.96
CA THR A 56 -1.26 19.07 -3.68
C THR A 56 -0.93 19.32 -5.16
N LYS A 57 0.25 19.85 -5.45
CA LYS A 57 0.66 20.19 -6.81
C LYS A 57 0.81 18.99 -7.76
N LEU A 58 0.90 17.78 -7.22
CA LEU A 58 1.03 16.56 -8.02
C LEU A 58 -0.33 16.10 -8.58
N PHE A 59 -1.42 16.50 -7.97
CA PHE A 59 -2.78 16.02 -8.26
C PHE A 59 -3.78 17.17 -8.43
N PRO A 60 -3.57 18.08 -9.43
CA PRO A 60 -4.42 19.25 -9.63
C PRO A 60 -5.87 18.89 -9.99
N GLU A 61 -6.13 17.69 -10.53
CA GLU A 61 -7.46 17.16 -10.79
C GLU A 61 -8.34 17.08 -9.54
N LEU A 62 -7.76 16.89 -8.36
CA LEU A 62 -8.50 16.83 -7.09
C LEU A 62 -8.93 18.21 -6.58
N SER A 63 -8.53 19.31 -7.24
CA SER A 63 -8.97 20.66 -6.86
C SER A 63 -10.50 20.84 -6.96
N CYS A 64 -11.18 20.05 -7.80
CA CYS A 64 -12.65 20.07 -7.92
C CYS A 64 -13.38 19.67 -6.63
N LEU A 65 -12.71 19.00 -5.68
CA LEU A 65 -13.29 18.61 -4.40
C LEU A 65 -13.76 19.83 -3.58
N SER A 66 -13.18 21.01 -3.80
CA SER A 66 -13.64 22.26 -3.15
C SER A 66 -15.10 22.58 -3.48
N LYS A 67 -15.61 22.15 -4.64
CA LYS A 67 -17.00 22.37 -5.06
C LYS A 67 -17.99 21.37 -4.45
N MET A 68 -17.50 20.29 -3.83
CA MET A 68 -18.32 19.24 -3.23
C MET A 68 -18.72 19.55 -1.79
N VAL A 69 -18.07 20.53 -1.16
CA VAL A 69 -18.23 20.80 0.25
C VAL A 69 -18.72 22.22 0.50
N ASN A 70 -19.63 22.38 1.48
CA ASN A 70 -20.04 23.68 2.00
C ASN A 70 -19.45 23.93 3.40
N ALA A 71 -18.47 23.12 3.80
CA ALA A 71 -17.86 23.10 5.11
C ALA A 71 -16.34 22.88 4.99
N LYS A 72 -15.60 23.08 6.07
CA LYS A 72 -14.22 22.58 6.17
C LYS A 72 -14.26 21.09 6.48
N VAL A 73 -13.65 20.28 5.63
CA VAL A 73 -13.67 18.81 5.73
C VAL A 73 -12.25 18.24 5.66
N ILE A 74 -11.96 17.22 6.45
CA ILE A 74 -10.75 16.40 6.31
C ILE A 74 -11.19 14.97 5.98
N PHE A 75 -10.81 14.52 4.79
CA PHE A 75 -10.99 13.13 4.36
C PHE A 75 -9.70 12.33 4.53
N ASP A 76 -9.84 11.04 4.83
CA ASP A 76 -8.77 10.05 4.79
C ASP A 76 -9.05 9.05 3.68
N GLY A 77 -8.07 8.80 2.83
CA GLY A 77 -8.27 7.93 1.68
C GLY A 77 -6.96 7.53 1.00
N GLU A 78 -7.11 6.80 -0.08
CA GLU A 78 -6.01 6.33 -0.93
C GLU A 78 -6.13 6.95 -2.31
N ILE A 79 -5.07 7.60 -2.82
CA ILE A 79 -4.99 8.00 -4.23
C ILE A 79 -4.54 6.80 -5.04
N ILE A 80 -5.27 6.48 -6.10
CA ILE A 80 -4.95 5.41 -7.05
C ILE A 80 -4.96 5.93 -8.49
N ILE A 81 -4.33 5.18 -9.39
CA ILE A 81 -4.51 5.32 -10.85
C ILE A 81 -5.11 4.01 -11.37
N LEU A 82 -6.14 4.14 -12.20
CA LEU A 82 -6.71 3.00 -12.93
C LEU A 82 -6.07 2.90 -14.32
N ASP A 83 -5.70 1.69 -14.70
CA ASP A 83 -5.16 1.33 -16.00
C ASP A 83 -5.96 0.14 -16.52
N ASP A 84 -6.75 0.36 -17.58
CA ASP A 84 -7.70 -0.63 -18.09
C ASP A 84 -8.58 -1.24 -16.98
N GLY A 85 -9.09 -0.38 -16.09
CA GLY A 85 -9.96 -0.77 -14.97
C GLY A 85 -9.25 -1.42 -13.78
N ARG A 86 -7.92 -1.55 -13.81
CA ARG A 86 -7.11 -2.12 -12.72
C ARG A 86 -6.25 -1.05 -12.03
N VAL A 87 -6.05 -1.21 -10.73
CA VAL A 87 -5.15 -0.33 -9.97
C VAL A 87 -3.70 -0.52 -10.46
N SER A 88 -3.04 0.58 -10.82
CA SER A 88 -1.65 0.58 -11.28
C SER A 88 -0.75 1.41 -10.37
N PHE A 89 -0.18 0.79 -9.36
CA PHE A 89 0.79 1.44 -8.47
C PHE A 89 2.02 1.97 -9.24
N SER A 90 2.47 1.26 -10.26
CA SER A 90 3.64 1.68 -11.06
C SER A 90 3.42 3.01 -11.80
N LYS A 91 2.21 3.23 -12.35
CA LYS A 91 1.83 4.51 -12.97
C LYS A 91 1.74 5.62 -11.92
N LEU A 92 1.14 5.32 -10.76
CA LEU A 92 1.02 6.26 -9.66
C LEU A 92 2.40 6.65 -9.11
N GLN A 93 3.31 5.69 -8.93
CA GLN A 93 4.67 5.95 -8.48
C GLN A 93 5.43 6.87 -9.45
N LYS A 94 5.30 6.65 -10.76
CA LYS A 94 5.87 7.54 -11.78
C LYS A 94 5.29 8.95 -11.65
N ARG A 95 3.96 9.08 -11.47
CA ARG A 95 3.27 10.35 -11.27
C ARG A 95 3.79 11.08 -10.03
N PHE A 96 3.99 10.37 -8.92
CA PHE A 96 4.46 10.92 -7.65
C PHE A 96 5.87 11.54 -7.73
N HIS A 97 6.73 11.07 -8.64
CA HIS A 97 8.09 11.59 -8.83
C HIS A 97 8.20 12.70 -9.89
N LEU A 98 7.09 13.13 -10.49
CA LEU A 98 7.12 14.19 -11.50
C LEU A 98 7.43 15.55 -10.86
N LYS A 99 8.27 16.32 -11.57
CA LYS A 99 8.63 17.70 -11.21
C LYS A 99 8.14 18.72 -12.26
N ASN A 100 7.90 18.25 -13.49
CA ASN A 100 7.51 19.12 -14.58
C ASN A 100 6.00 19.41 -14.54
N LYS A 101 5.63 20.68 -14.30
CA LYS A 101 4.24 21.12 -14.21
C LYS A 101 3.45 20.79 -15.46
N LYS A 102 3.99 21.02 -16.67
CA LYS A 102 3.27 20.74 -17.93
C LYS A 102 2.90 19.25 -18.07
N THR A 103 3.82 18.37 -17.66
CA THR A 103 3.55 16.92 -17.66
C THR A 103 2.49 16.55 -16.62
N ILE A 104 2.52 17.17 -15.43
CA ILE A 104 1.50 16.97 -14.40
C ILE A 104 0.14 17.42 -14.92
N ASP A 105 0.04 18.63 -15.47
CA ASP A 105 -1.21 19.20 -16.01
C ASP A 105 -1.75 18.37 -17.20
N PHE A 106 -0.89 17.80 -18.01
CA PHE A 106 -1.29 16.90 -19.10
C PHE A 106 -1.85 15.58 -18.55
N LEU A 107 -1.14 14.92 -17.63
CA LEU A 107 -1.56 13.63 -17.07
C LEU A 107 -2.80 13.76 -16.18
N SER A 108 -3.02 14.91 -15.53
CA SER A 108 -4.23 15.14 -14.74
C SER A 108 -5.51 15.10 -15.59
N LYS A 109 -5.39 15.32 -16.90
CA LYS A 109 -6.51 15.28 -17.86
C LYS A 109 -6.61 13.97 -18.62
N THR A 110 -5.47 13.35 -18.95
CA THR A 110 -5.43 12.14 -19.79
C THR A 110 -5.39 10.83 -19.01
N ASN A 111 -4.91 10.88 -17.78
CA ASN A 111 -4.89 9.75 -16.86
C ASN A 111 -5.01 10.25 -15.41
N PRO A 112 -6.21 10.77 -15.05
CA PRO A 112 -6.45 11.33 -13.74
C PRO A 112 -6.33 10.27 -12.64
N VAL A 113 -6.03 10.73 -11.44
CA VAL A 113 -6.10 9.87 -10.25
C VAL A 113 -7.54 9.80 -9.75
N VAL A 114 -7.83 8.73 -9.00
CA VAL A 114 -9.07 8.60 -8.21
C VAL A 114 -8.68 8.61 -6.73
N PHE A 115 -9.35 9.43 -5.95
CA PHE A 115 -9.26 9.44 -4.50
C PHE A 115 -10.32 8.51 -3.92
N MET A 116 -9.89 7.32 -3.46
CA MET A 116 -10.73 6.34 -2.77
C MET A 116 -10.88 6.75 -1.31
N CYS A 117 -11.95 7.44 -1.00
CA CYS A 117 -12.22 7.97 0.34
C CYS A 117 -12.82 6.89 1.24
N PHE A 118 -12.21 6.62 2.38
CA PHE A 118 -12.69 5.60 3.29
C PHE A 118 -13.01 6.13 4.71
N ASP A 119 -12.72 7.38 5.02
CA ASP A 119 -13.10 7.99 6.30
C ASP A 119 -13.20 9.52 6.20
N VAL A 120 -13.96 10.13 7.12
CA VAL A 120 -14.05 11.57 7.32
C VAL A 120 -13.73 11.90 8.78
N LEU A 121 -12.74 12.79 8.97
CA LEU A 121 -12.16 13.05 10.29
C LEU A 121 -12.60 14.39 10.89
N TYR A 122 -13.05 15.28 10.03
CA TYR A 122 -13.45 16.63 10.40
C TYR A 122 -14.52 17.16 9.43
N GLU A 123 -15.56 17.81 9.97
CA GLU A 123 -16.56 18.55 9.22
C GLU A 123 -17.03 19.73 10.09
N ASN A 124 -16.38 20.90 9.97
CA ASN A 124 -16.51 22.06 10.86
C ASN A 124 -16.29 21.74 12.36
N ARG A 125 -16.20 20.49 12.73
CA ARG A 125 -15.89 19.95 14.07
C ARG A 125 -15.08 18.66 13.95
N ASP A 126 -14.39 18.31 15.01
CA ASP A 126 -13.64 17.04 15.08
C ASP A 126 -14.62 15.85 15.14
N LEU A 127 -14.42 14.86 14.24
CA LEU A 127 -15.23 13.63 14.17
C LEU A 127 -14.48 12.39 14.68
N ILE A 128 -13.20 12.52 15.00
CA ILE A 128 -12.33 11.39 15.39
C ILE A 128 -12.79 10.64 16.65
N ASN A 129 -13.60 11.26 17.49
CA ASN A 129 -14.18 10.65 18.67
C ASN A 129 -15.48 9.89 18.41
N LEU A 130 -16.09 10.04 17.25
CA LEU A 130 -17.25 9.26 16.81
C LEU A 130 -16.81 7.83 16.47
N SER A 131 -17.72 6.89 16.51
CA SER A 131 -17.52 5.55 16.00
C SER A 131 -17.27 5.56 14.50
N LEU A 132 -16.66 4.52 13.95
CA LEU A 132 -16.47 4.37 12.51
C LEU A 132 -17.79 4.42 11.75
N LEU A 133 -18.86 3.79 12.30
CA LEU A 133 -20.18 3.82 11.66
C LEU A 133 -20.73 5.23 11.54
N GLU A 134 -20.70 6.02 12.60
CA GLU A 134 -21.15 7.42 12.55
C GLU A 134 -20.35 8.23 11.53
N ARG A 135 -19.04 8.02 11.44
CA ARG A 135 -18.22 8.68 10.44
C ARG A 135 -18.54 8.23 9.00
N LYS A 136 -18.87 6.94 8.81
CA LYS A 136 -19.34 6.42 7.51
C LYS A 136 -20.69 7.04 7.10
N GLU A 137 -21.62 7.22 8.04
CA GLU A 137 -22.89 7.90 7.79
C GLU A 137 -22.66 9.35 7.33
N ILE A 138 -21.76 10.08 7.99
CA ILE A 138 -21.38 11.43 7.56
C ILE A 138 -20.74 11.39 6.16
N LEU A 139 -19.82 10.45 5.91
CA LEU A 139 -19.16 10.30 4.61
C LEU A 139 -20.16 9.99 3.49
N ASN A 140 -21.25 9.29 3.77
CA ASN A 140 -22.28 8.97 2.78
C ASN A 140 -23.05 10.19 2.26
N ASN A 141 -22.99 11.34 2.95
CA ASN A 141 -23.59 12.59 2.48
C ASN A 141 -22.82 13.23 1.30
N TYR A 142 -21.61 12.76 1.02
CA TYR A 142 -20.82 13.24 -0.12
C TYR A 142 -21.05 12.34 -1.32
N GLU A 143 -21.34 12.94 -2.48
CA GLU A 143 -21.59 12.20 -3.72
C GLU A 143 -20.27 11.75 -4.39
N ASP A 144 -20.29 10.57 -4.96
CA ASP A 144 -19.17 10.06 -5.78
C ASP A 144 -19.12 10.83 -7.11
N ASN A 145 -17.91 10.97 -7.65
CA ASN A 145 -17.67 11.53 -8.98
C ASN A 145 -16.44 10.86 -9.62
N GLU A 146 -15.98 11.39 -10.76
CA GLU A 146 -14.87 10.80 -11.53
C GLU A 146 -13.54 10.71 -10.75
N VAL A 147 -13.31 11.57 -9.76
CA VAL A 147 -12.05 11.64 -9.00
C VAL A 147 -12.22 11.41 -7.51
N PHE A 148 -13.45 11.33 -7.01
CA PHE A 148 -13.77 11.04 -5.61
C PHE A 148 -14.74 9.87 -5.56
N VAL A 149 -14.33 8.76 -4.98
CA VAL A 149 -15.16 7.56 -4.83
C VAL A 149 -15.05 7.07 -3.38
N LYS A 150 -16.21 6.83 -2.77
CA LYS A 150 -16.24 6.22 -1.44
C LYS A 150 -15.85 4.75 -1.50
N SER A 151 -14.98 4.32 -0.61
CA SER A 151 -14.63 2.90 -0.48
C SER A 151 -15.86 2.09 -0.08
N THR A 152 -16.19 1.09 -0.89
CA THR A 152 -17.24 0.12 -0.57
C THR A 152 -16.79 -0.84 0.51
N TYR A 153 -17.75 -1.37 1.29
CA TYR A 153 -17.46 -2.30 2.36
C TYR A 153 -18.54 -3.37 2.53
N VAL A 154 -18.18 -4.46 3.18
CA VAL A 154 -19.10 -5.52 3.60
C VAL A 154 -19.02 -5.71 5.11
N TYR A 155 -20.14 -6.04 5.74
CA TYR A 155 -20.18 -6.34 7.17
C TYR A 155 -19.91 -7.81 7.44
N GLY A 156 -19.10 -8.12 8.46
CA GLY A 156 -18.96 -9.43 9.06
C GLY A 156 -18.33 -10.53 8.17
N LYS A 157 -18.10 -10.27 6.87
CA LYS A 157 -17.76 -11.30 5.88
C LYS A 157 -16.41 -11.04 5.21
N GLY A 158 -15.36 -10.98 6.03
CA GLY A 158 -13.99 -10.75 5.55
C GLY A 158 -13.49 -11.83 4.60
N SER A 159 -13.78 -13.12 4.93
CA SER A 159 -13.37 -14.26 4.11
C SER A 159 -13.91 -14.19 2.69
N LYS A 160 -15.20 -13.85 2.51
CA LYS A 160 -15.81 -13.72 1.17
C LYS A 160 -15.21 -12.58 0.36
N LEU A 161 -14.98 -11.43 1.00
CA LEU A 161 -14.33 -10.31 0.33
C LEU A 161 -12.89 -10.69 -0.03
N PHE A 162 -12.15 -11.36 0.85
CA PHE A 162 -10.78 -11.75 0.60
C PHE A 162 -10.64 -12.74 -0.55
N GLU A 163 -11.55 -13.71 -0.68
CA GLU A 163 -11.59 -14.60 -1.85
C GLU A 163 -11.83 -13.85 -3.16
N ALA A 164 -12.76 -12.88 -3.17
CA ALA A 164 -12.99 -12.03 -4.34
C ALA A 164 -11.75 -11.21 -4.70
N ILE A 165 -11.10 -10.59 -3.71
CA ILE A 165 -9.85 -9.84 -3.86
C ILE A 165 -8.73 -10.72 -4.41
N LYS A 166 -8.62 -11.95 -3.91
CA LYS A 166 -7.64 -12.94 -4.37
C LYS A 166 -7.87 -13.32 -5.84
N SER A 167 -9.12 -13.52 -6.26
CA SER A 167 -9.45 -13.83 -7.66
C SER A 167 -9.15 -12.69 -8.63
N LEU A 168 -9.20 -11.44 -8.14
CA LEU A 168 -8.90 -10.23 -8.91
C LEU A 168 -7.41 -9.81 -8.82
N ASP A 169 -6.58 -10.61 -8.12
CA ASP A 169 -5.15 -10.33 -7.89
C ASP A 169 -4.88 -8.95 -7.27
N MET A 170 -5.76 -8.52 -6.34
CA MET A 170 -5.63 -7.25 -5.63
C MET A 170 -4.80 -7.41 -4.33
N GLU A 171 -4.35 -6.29 -3.73
CA GLU A 171 -3.40 -6.26 -2.61
C GLU A 171 -3.91 -6.96 -1.33
N GLY A 172 -5.22 -6.89 -1.06
CA GLY A 172 -5.80 -7.45 0.15
C GLY A 172 -7.04 -6.69 0.63
N ILE A 173 -7.33 -6.82 1.92
CA ILE A 173 -8.46 -6.15 2.58
C ILE A 173 -8.02 -5.42 3.85
N VAL A 174 -8.88 -4.51 4.32
CA VAL A 174 -8.76 -3.85 5.62
C VAL A 174 -10.03 -4.11 6.42
N ALA A 175 -9.88 -4.80 7.56
CA ALA A 175 -10.94 -4.95 8.56
C ALA A 175 -10.90 -3.72 9.48
N LYS A 176 -12.05 -3.10 9.70
CA LYS A 176 -12.21 -1.92 10.56
C LYS A 176 -13.32 -2.16 11.56
N ARG A 177 -13.03 -2.00 12.83
CA ARG A 177 -13.98 -2.21 13.91
C ARG A 177 -15.05 -1.10 13.92
N LEU A 178 -16.32 -1.47 13.97
CA LEU A 178 -17.48 -0.59 13.75
C LEU A 178 -17.59 0.53 14.79
N ASP A 179 -17.35 0.21 16.07
CA ASP A 179 -17.42 1.14 17.19
C ASP A 179 -16.13 1.93 17.44
N SER A 180 -15.11 1.77 16.56
CA SER A 180 -13.79 2.35 16.79
C SER A 180 -13.74 3.84 16.54
N LYS A 181 -13.08 4.55 17.47
CA LYS A 181 -12.62 5.92 17.26
C LYS A 181 -11.44 5.93 16.29
N TYR A 182 -11.16 7.10 15.72
CA TYR A 182 -9.98 7.30 14.89
C TYR A 182 -8.78 7.72 15.76
N LEU A 183 -7.76 6.88 15.82
CA LEU A 183 -6.57 7.07 16.65
C LEU A 183 -5.43 7.68 15.82
N ILE A 184 -5.27 9.00 15.90
CA ILE A 184 -4.23 9.72 15.14
C ILE A 184 -2.83 9.26 15.54
N ASN A 185 -1.95 9.02 14.55
CA ASN A 185 -0.55 8.61 14.72
C ASN A 185 -0.37 7.25 15.42
N GLU A 186 -1.45 6.51 15.69
CA GLU A 186 -1.40 5.27 16.46
C GLU A 186 -1.70 4.04 15.61
N ARG A 187 -1.17 2.90 16.04
CA ARG A 187 -1.48 1.57 15.53
C ARG A 187 -2.28 0.83 16.58
N SER A 188 -3.43 0.28 16.17
CA SER A 188 -4.29 -0.49 17.07
C SER A 188 -4.92 -1.67 16.34
N ASP A 189 -5.57 -2.56 17.09
CA ASP A 189 -6.35 -3.68 16.57
C ASP A 189 -7.69 -3.24 15.96
N ASN A 190 -8.03 -1.96 16.07
CA ASN A 190 -9.26 -1.44 15.48
C ASN A 190 -9.23 -1.46 13.94
N TRP A 191 -8.06 -1.30 13.33
CA TRP A 191 -7.86 -1.33 11.88
C TRP A 191 -6.77 -2.34 11.51
N ILE A 192 -7.18 -3.42 10.86
CA ILE A 192 -6.36 -4.59 10.57
C ILE A 192 -6.26 -4.77 9.06
N LYS A 193 -5.06 -4.85 8.52
CA LYS A 193 -4.84 -5.20 7.12
C LYS A 193 -4.50 -6.68 7.00
N ILE A 194 -5.06 -7.31 5.97
CA ILE A 194 -4.83 -8.69 5.58
C ILE A 194 -4.43 -8.66 4.11
N LYS A 195 -3.19 -9.07 3.82
CA LYS A 195 -2.64 -8.97 2.47
C LYS A 195 -2.73 -10.29 1.72
N ASN A 196 -2.97 -10.20 0.43
CA ASN A 196 -2.99 -11.31 -0.49
C ASN A 196 -1.57 -11.65 -0.95
N TYR A 197 -0.76 -12.23 -0.05
CA TYR A 197 0.59 -12.65 -0.40
C TYR A 197 0.57 -13.94 -1.24
N LYS A 198 1.36 -13.94 -2.31
CA LYS A 198 1.74 -15.13 -3.06
C LYS A 198 2.92 -15.80 -2.37
N SER A 199 3.09 -17.10 -2.55
CA SER A 199 4.21 -17.86 -2.01
C SER A 199 4.76 -18.79 -3.08
N ASP A 200 6.07 -18.69 -3.35
CA ASP A 200 6.79 -19.55 -4.27
C ASP A 200 8.20 -19.88 -3.76
N ASP A 201 8.79 -20.94 -4.32
CA ASP A 201 10.17 -21.35 -4.04
C ASP A 201 11.14 -20.71 -5.03
N PHE A 202 12.09 -19.94 -4.52
CA PHE A 202 13.13 -19.29 -5.32
C PHE A 202 14.51 -19.86 -5.05
N LEU A 203 15.34 -19.93 -6.10
CA LEU A 203 16.75 -20.28 -6.01
C LEU A 203 17.51 -19.19 -5.25
N ILE A 204 18.41 -19.57 -4.37
CA ILE A 204 19.35 -18.68 -3.73
C ILE A 204 20.59 -18.61 -4.63
N LEU A 205 20.85 -17.44 -5.22
CA LEU A 205 21.97 -17.18 -6.12
C LEU A 205 23.20 -16.66 -5.39
N GLY A 206 22.98 -16.09 -4.21
CA GLY A 206 24.01 -15.49 -3.38
C GLY A 206 23.40 -14.72 -2.21
N TYR A 207 24.25 -14.02 -1.50
CA TYR A 207 23.82 -13.17 -0.39
C TYR A 207 24.69 -11.91 -0.30
N ILE A 208 24.16 -10.91 0.37
CA ILE A 208 24.84 -9.67 0.72
C ILE A 208 24.83 -9.59 2.25
N ASN A 209 25.97 -9.32 2.86
CA ASN A 209 26.09 -9.09 4.29
C ASN A 209 26.55 -7.66 4.53
N LYS A 210 25.64 -6.78 4.97
CA LYS A 210 25.93 -5.39 5.32
C LYS A 210 25.47 -5.12 6.76
N GLU A 211 26.36 -4.62 7.58
CA GLU A 211 26.05 -4.22 8.96
C GLU A 211 25.29 -5.29 9.76
N ASN A 212 25.67 -6.56 9.60
CA ASN A 212 25.00 -7.73 10.19
C ASN A 212 23.57 -8.00 9.66
N VAL A 213 23.15 -7.34 8.59
CA VAL A 213 21.91 -7.63 7.88
C VAL A 213 22.23 -8.49 6.65
N ILE A 214 21.74 -9.72 6.65
CA ILE A 214 21.90 -10.63 5.51
C ILE A 214 20.69 -10.53 4.61
N SER A 215 20.93 -10.26 3.34
CA SER A 215 19.92 -10.27 2.28
C SER A 215 20.25 -11.35 1.27
N LEU A 216 19.30 -12.22 0.97
CA LEU A 216 19.43 -13.23 -0.07
C LEU A 216 19.20 -12.59 -1.44
N VAL A 217 19.98 -13.02 -2.41
CA VAL A 217 19.82 -12.72 -3.83
C VAL A 217 19.04 -13.89 -4.44
N LEU A 218 17.86 -13.59 -4.98
CA LEU A 218 16.91 -14.60 -5.44
C LEU A 218 16.90 -14.71 -6.96
N GLY A 219 16.71 -15.92 -7.44
CA GLY A 219 16.51 -16.20 -8.84
C GLY A 219 15.50 -17.31 -9.08
N GLU A 220 15.06 -17.42 -10.31
CA GLU A 220 14.21 -18.52 -10.77
C GLU A 220 14.68 -19.06 -12.11
N LEU A 221 14.30 -20.31 -12.42
CA LEU A 221 14.62 -20.93 -13.70
C LEU A 221 13.47 -20.67 -14.68
N LEU A 222 13.69 -19.79 -15.68
CA LEU A 222 12.73 -19.52 -16.73
C LEU A 222 13.30 -19.99 -18.08
N LYS A 223 12.59 -20.90 -18.75
CA LYS A 223 12.98 -21.42 -20.07
C LYS A 223 14.44 -21.89 -20.13
N GLY A 224 14.91 -22.58 -19.08
CA GLY A 224 16.27 -23.10 -18.98
C GLY A 224 17.35 -22.07 -18.61
N ARG A 225 16.98 -20.83 -18.30
CA ARG A 225 17.90 -19.78 -17.87
C ARG A 225 17.56 -19.28 -16.48
N ILE A 226 18.56 -19.02 -15.67
CA ILE A 226 18.37 -18.39 -14.36
C ILE A 226 18.19 -16.90 -14.58
N VAL A 227 17.11 -16.36 -14.01
CA VAL A 227 16.80 -14.91 -14.01
C VAL A 227 16.76 -14.40 -12.58
N TYR A 228 17.23 -13.18 -12.40
CA TYR A 228 17.17 -12.48 -11.13
C TYR A 228 15.73 -11.99 -10.86
N VAL A 229 15.22 -12.22 -9.64
CA VAL A 229 13.87 -11.83 -9.26
C VAL A 229 13.81 -10.88 -8.06
N GLY A 230 14.93 -10.58 -7.43
CA GLY A 230 14.96 -9.63 -6.32
C GLY A 230 15.86 -10.06 -5.17
N LYS A 231 15.79 -9.29 -4.09
CA LYS A 231 16.50 -9.56 -2.84
C LYS A 231 15.50 -9.62 -1.69
N VAL A 232 15.79 -10.47 -0.69
CA VAL A 232 14.97 -10.57 0.51
C VAL A 232 15.86 -10.57 1.76
N SER A 233 15.50 -9.77 2.76
CA SER A 233 16.20 -9.76 4.04
C SER A 233 15.84 -11.00 4.86
N LEU A 234 16.85 -11.64 5.46
CA LEU A 234 16.65 -12.77 6.39
C LEU A 234 16.09 -12.34 7.75
N GLY A 235 16.14 -11.06 8.09
CA GLY A 235 15.73 -10.58 9.39
C GLY A 235 16.43 -11.34 10.52
N LYS A 236 15.64 -11.91 11.45
CA LYS A 236 16.16 -12.66 12.62
C LYS A 236 16.41 -14.15 12.38
N LYS A 237 16.33 -14.65 11.14
CA LYS A 237 16.44 -16.09 10.80
C LYS A 237 17.90 -16.56 10.76
N ARG A 238 18.56 -16.60 11.92
CA ARG A 238 19.98 -16.93 12.08
C ARG A 238 20.37 -18.33 11.55
N SER A 239 19.51 -19.34 11.70
CA SER A 239 19.79 -20.70 11.23
C SER A 239 19.94 -20.77 9.71
N LEU A 240 19.04 -20.10 8.97
CA LEU A 240 19.11 -20.00 7.52
C LEU A 240 20.32 -19.16 7.08
N ALA A 241 20.62 -18.08 7.79
CA ALA A 241 21.79 -17.26 7.53
C ALA A 241 23.09 -18.07 7.62
N ASN A 242 23.28 -18.83 8.71
CA ASN A 242 24.45 -19.69 8.89
C ASN A 242 24.56 -20.76 7.79
N LYS A 243 23.44 -21.38 7.42
CA LYS A 243 23.43 -22.37 6.33
C LYS A 243 23.92 -21.75 5.01
N ILE A 244 23.45 -20.56 4.67
CA ILE A 244 23.81 -19.88 3.43
C ILE A 244 25.25 -19.41 3.44
N MET A 245 25.75 -18.82 4.53
CA MET A 245 27.13 -18.35 4.65
C MET A 245 28.16 -19.49 4.58
N ASN A 246 27.75 -20.72 4.96
CA ASN A 246 28.61 -21.92 4.86
C ASN A 246 28.54 -22.61 3.48
N MET A 247 27.75 -22.08 2.53
CA MET A 247 27.71 -22.62 1.18
C MET A 247 28.98 -22.29 0.41
N LYS A 248 29.39 -23.22 -0.46
CA LYS A 248 30.54 -23.00 -1.32
C LYS A 248 30.31 -21.84 -2.28
N GLU A 249 31.20 -20.87 -2.26
CA GLU A 249 31.20 -19.78 -3.22
C GLU A 249 31.25 -20.28 -4.67
N ALA A 250 30.63 -19.54 -5.56
CA ALA A 250 30.53 -19.86 -6.97
C ALA A 250 30.78 -18.60 -7.82
N LYS A 251 31.07 -18.82 -9.10
CA LYS A 251 31.11 -17.70 -10.06
C LYS A 251 29.69 -17.16 -10.27
N ALA A 252 29.60 -15.86 -10.49
CA ALA A 252 28.35 -15.20 -10.86
C ALA A 252 27.73 -15.86 -12.10
N LEU A 253 26.49 -16.29 -11.98
CA LEU A 253 25.71 -16.86 -13.11
C LEU A 253 24.93 -15.79 -13.88
N ILE A 254 24.70 -14.65 -13.23
CA ILE A 254 23.99 -13.50 -13.78
C ILE A 254 24.69 -12.23 -13.30
N ASP A 255 24.67 -11.20 -14.13
CA ASP A 255 25.18 -9.89 -13.75
C ASP A 255 24.13 -9.12 -12.96
N ILE A 256 24.43 -8.80 -11.71
CA ILE A 256 23.60 -8.01 -10.82
C ILE A 256 24.35 -6.71 -10.51
N LYS A 257 23.67 -5.58 -10.61
CA LYS A 257 24.28 -4.25 -10.36
C LYS A 257 24.92 -4.06 -8.98
N ASP A 258 24.58 -4.94 -8.02
CA ASP A 258 25.12 -4.86 -6.65
C ASP A 258 26.49 -5.55 -6.60
N LYS A 259 27.54 -4.80 -6.26
CA LYS A 259 28.94 -5.28 -6.26
C LYS A 259 29.30 -6.14 -5.05
N ASP A 260 28.48 -6.13 -3.99
CA ASP A 260 28.78 -6.80 -2.72
C ASP A 260 28.15 -8.20 -2.62
N VAL A 261 27.73 -8.78 -3.73
CA VAL A 261 27.12 -10.10 -3.77
C VAL A 261 28.19 -11.18 -3.65
N ILE A 262 28.07 -12.04 -2.62
CA ILE A 262 28.78 -13.31 -2.53
C ILE A 262 27.90 -14.37 -3.16
N TYR A 263 28.30 -14.84 -4.35
CA TYR A 263 27.55 -15.85 -5.10
C TYR A 263 27.77 -17.24 -4.56
N VAL A 264 26.71 -18.07 -4.55
CA VAL A 264 26.74 -19.48 -4.15
C VAL A 264 26.17 -20.37 -5.26
N LYS A 265 26.45 -21.67 -5.21
CA LYS A 265 25.82 -22.62 -6.14
C LYS A 265 24.28 -22.59 -5.95
N PRO A 266 23.48 -22.37 -7.02
CA PRO A 266 22.03 -22.25 -6.93
C PRO A 266 21.32 -23.60 -6.80
N ASN A 267 21.70 -24.39 -5.81
CA ASN A 267 21.15 -25.71 -5.51
C ASN A 267 20.24 -25.72 -4.28
N VAL A 268 20.05 -24.58 -3.65
CA VAL A 268 19.15 -24.39 -2.50
C VAL A 268 18.04 -23.44 -2.89
N LYS A 269 16.83 -23.79 -2.52
CA LYS A 269 15.65 -22.92 -2.64
C LYS A 269 15.20 -22.45 -1.26
N CYS A 270 14.50 -21.33 -1.24
CA CYS A 270 13.76 -20.88 -0.08
C CYS A 270 12.36 -20.41 -0.51
N GLU A 271 11.40 -20.68 0.36
CA GLU A 271 10.06 -20.12 0.23
C GLU A 271 10.11 -18.63 0.50
N VAL A 272 9.48 -17.85 -0.38
CA VAL A 272 9.37 -16.40 -0.27
C VAL A 272 7.94 -15.99 -0.52
N LYS A 273 7.37 -15.25 0.42
CA LYS A 273 6.09 -14.56 0.23
C LYS A 273 6.33 -13.19 -0.38
N TYR A 274 5.46 -12.78 -1.31
CA TYR A 274 5.54 -11.50 -1.99
C TYR A 274 4.15 -11.04 -2.45
N LEU A 275 3.95 -9.74 -2.66
CA LEU A 275 2.66 -9.22 -3.11
C LEU A 275 2.41 -9.50 -4.59
N GLU A 276 3.32 -9.04 -5.43
CA GLU A 276 3.20 -9.14 -6.88
C GLU A 276 4.58 -9.15 -7.55
N ARG A 277 4.59 -9.35 -8.87
CA ARG A 277 5.78 -9.13 -9.70
C ARG A 277 5.65 -7.77 -10.41
N THR A 278 6.72 -7.00 -10.37
CA THR A 278 6.81 -5.77 -11.14
C THR A 278 6.83 -6.07 -12.65
N SER A 279 6.65 -5.05 -13.49
CA SER A 279 6.78 -5.18 -14.96
C SER A 279 8.12 -5.76 -15.42
N ASN A 280 9.17 -5.63 -14.59
CA ASN A 280 10.49 -6.18 -14.83
C ASN A 280 10.70 -7.58 -14.23
N GLY A 281 9.64 -8.23 -13.73
CA GLY A 281 9.67 -9.57 -13.13
C GLY A 281 10.22 -9.62 -11.70
N LEU A 282 10.53 -8.49 -11.08
CA LEU A 282 11.05 -8.46 -9.71
C LEU A 282 9.92 -8.63 -8.68
N LEU A 283 10.22 -9.32 -7.57
CA LEU A 283 9.30 -9.49 -6.46
C LEU A 283 9.11 -8.17 -5.70
N ARG A 284 7.86 -7.80 -5.44
CA ARG A 284 7.49 -6.62 -4.65
C ARG A 284 7.18 -7.01 -3.21
N GLN A 285 7.78 -6.31 -2.26
CA GLN A 285 7.68 -6.58 -0.81
C GLN A 285 7.96 -8.05 -0.44
N PRO A 286 9.05 -8.68 -0.93
CA PRO A 286 9.35 -10.06 -0.59
C PRO A 286 9.75 -10.19 0.88
N PHE A 287 9.32 -11.28 1.52
CA PHE A 287 9.78 -11.67 2.85
C PHE A 287 9.82 -13.20 2.99
N ILE A 288 10.59 -13.69 3.94
CA ILE A 288 10.66 -15.12 4.26
C ILE A 288 9.69 -15.40 5.41
N PRO A 289 8.69 -16.29 5.23
CA PRO A 289 7.66 -16.58 6.20
C PRO A 289 8.18 -17.23 7.49
#